data_78fceddd6f08e017d9afd6efb7fac8b6
#
_entry.id   78fceddd6f08e017d9afd6efb7fac8b6
#
_cell.length_a   1.000
_cell.length_b   1.000
_cell.length_c   1.000
_cell.angle_alpha   90.00
_cell.angle_beta   90.00
_cell.angle_gamma   90.00
#
_symmetry.space_group_name_H-M   'P 1'
#
loop_
_entity.id
_entity.type
_entity.pdbx_description
1 polymer ?
#
loop_
_entity_poly.entity_id
_entity_poly.type
_entity_poly.pdbx_seq_one_letter_code
_entity_poly.pdbx_strand_id
1 'polypeptide(L)'
;SEMCIRDSISTTLVLLLLGLVVFFVLTAHNLSVYVKENINFSIIISDDMKETDILKLQKRLDKEVFVRSTEYISKKQALREQIEAMGTDPQDFLGYNPLHASIEVKLHSDYANTDSIAKIEKEIKKNTNVQEVRYQEDLINMVNENIRNISLMLLGLAVLLAFISFALINNTIRLTIYSKRFLIH
;
A
#
# COMPACT_ATOMS: atom_id res chain seq x y z
N SER A 1 -4.16 31.14 -38.33
CA SER A 1 -4.56 29.73 -38.14
C SER A 1 -3.44 28.88 -37.50
N GLU A 2 -2.15 29.08 -37.83
CA GLU A 2 -1.05 28.32 -37.24
C GLU A 2 -0.87 28.58 -35.74
N MET A 3 -1.08 29.80 -35.26
CA MET A 3 -1.02 30.13 -33.84
C MET A 3 -2.12 29.43 -33.04
N CYS A 4 -3.34 29.37 -33.55
CA CYS A 4 -4.46 28.67 -32.90
C CYS A 4 -4.20 27.16 -32.79
N ILE A 5 -3.63 26.55 -33.83
CA ILE A 5 -3.30 25.13 -33.85
C ILE A 5 -2.19 24.85 -32.83
N ARG A 6 -1.14 25.67 -32.77
CA ARG A 6 -0.04 25.52 -31.83
C ARG A 6 -0.49 25.70 -30.40
N ASP A 7 -1.31 26.69 -30.10
CA ASP A 7 -1.89 26.92 -28.79
C ASP A 7 -2.80 25.77 -28.35
N SER A 8 -3.64 25.29 -29.29
CA SER A 8 -4.49 24.13 -29.03
C SER A 8 -3.70 22.88 -28.75
N ILE A 9 -2.63 22.61 -29.49
CA ILE A 9 -1.72 21.47 -29.26
C ILE A 9 -1.03 21.60 -27.89
N SER A 10 -0.52 22.78 -27.55
CA SER A 10 0.16 23.05 -26.27
C SER A 10 -0.82 22.85 -25.09
N THR A 11 -2.03 23.37 -25.18
CA THR A 11 -3.06 23.21 -24.15
C THR A 11 -3.45 21.75 -24.00
N THR A 12 -3.66 21.04 -25.10
CA THR A 12 -3.99 19.63 -25.11
C THR A 12 -2.87 18.80 -24.49
N LEU A 13 -1.61 19.09 -24.81
CA LEU A 13 -0.45 18.41 -24.25
C LEU A 13 -0.34 18.60 -22.73
N VAL A 14 -0.55 19.82 -22.25
CA VAL A 14 -0.52 20.14 -20.81
C VAL A 14 -1.67 19.42 -20.08
N LEU A 15 -2.86 19.42 -20.64
CA LEU A 15 -4.01 18.70 -20.08
C LEU A 15 -3.77 17.19 -20.05
N LEU A 16 -3.15 16.64 -21.08
CA LEU A 16 -2.76 15.24 -21.14
C LEU A 16 -1.75 14.90 -20.03
N LEU A 17 -0.72 15.74 -19.83
CA LEU A 17 0.28 15.56 -18.79
C LEU A 17 -0.34 15.65 -17.39
N LEU A 18 -1.24 16.60 -17.15
CA LEU A 18 -1.99 16.71 -15.90
C LEU A 18 -2.84 15.47 -15.64
N GLY A 19 -3.53 14.97 -16.66
CA GLY A 19 -4.31 13.74 -16.59
C GLY A 19 -3.44 12.54 -16.24
N LEU A 20 -2.26 12.41 -16.84
CA LEU A 20 -1.28 11.37 -16.53
C LEU A 20 -0.79 11.46 -15.09
N VAL A 21 -0.46 12.68 -14.59
CA VAL A 21 -0.04 12.88 -13.21
C VAL A 21 -1.12 12.45 -12.23
N VAL A 22 -2.36 12.87 -12.45
CA VAL A 22 -3.50 12.45 -11.62
C VAL A 22 -3.67 10.94 -11.66
N PHE A 23 -3.58 10.34 -12.84
CA PHE A 23 -3.66 8.89 -13.01
C PHE A 23 -2.55 8.16 -12.21
N PHE A 24 -1.31 8.62 -12.28
CA PHE A 24 -0.20 8.04 -11.52
C PHE A 24 -0.39 8.19 -10.01
N VAL A 25 -0.87 9.34 -9.54
CA VAL A 25 -1.15 9.56 -8.11
C VAL A 25 -2.22 8.58 -7.61
N LEU A 26 -3.32 8.43 -8.34
CA LEU A 26 -4.39 7.50 -7.99
C LEU A 26 -3.92 6.04 -8.04
N THR A 27 -3.14 5.68 -9.05
CA THR A 27 -2.58 4.34 -9.19
C THR A 27 -1.61 4.03 -8.04
N ALA A 28 -0.73 4.96 -7.70
CA ALA A 28 0.19 4.81 -6.57
C ALA A 28 -0.56 4.65 -5.25
N HIS A 29 -1.61 5.43 -5.03
CA HIS A 29 -2.46 5.31 -3.84
C HIS A 29 -3.15 3.94 -3.78
N ASN A 30 -3.76 3.50 -4.86
CA ASN A 30 -4.43 2.20 -4.93
C ASN A 30 -3.44 1.04 -4.74
N LEU A 31 -2.25 1.14 -5.33
CA LEU A 31 -1.20 0.15 -5.16
C LEU A 31 -0.71 0.11 -3.71
N SER A 32 -0.58 1.26 -3.07
CA SER A 32 -0.25 1.37 -1.65
C SER A 32 -1.26 0.64 -0.78
N VAL A 33 -2.53 0.91 -0.98
CA VAL A 33 -3.62 0.26 -0.24
C VAL A 33 -3.56 -1.25 -0.46
N TYR A 34 -3.40 -1.69 -1.70
CA TYR A 34 -3.30 -3.10 -2.04
C TYR A 34 -2.13 -3.79 -1.34
N VAL A 35 -0.94 -3.21 -1.39
CA VAL A 35 0.26 -3.76 -0.74
C VAL A 35 0.08 -3.81 0.77
N LYS A 36 -0.42 -2.73 1.38
CA LYS A 36 -0.67 -2.66 2.83
C LYS A 36 -1.68 -3.70 3.29
N GLU A 37 -2.74 -3.93 2.53
CA GLU A 37 -3.76 -4.93 2.86
C GLU A 37 -3.29 -6.37 2.67
N ASN A 38 -2.27 -6.60 1.86
CA ASN A 38 -1.70 -7.92 1.61
C ASN A 38 -0.42 -8.20 2.42
N ILE A 39 0.04 -7.27 3.25
CA ILE A 39 1.13 -7.54 4.18
C ILE A 39 0.63 -8.51 5.25
N ASN A 40 1.33 -9.62 5.37
CA ASN A 40 0.99 -10.65 6.34
C ASN A 40 1.52 -10.26 7.72
N PHE A 41 0.63 -10.27 8.68
CA PHE A 41 0.92 -10.11 10.09
C PHE A 41 0.66 -11.46 10.76
N SER A 42 1.72 -12.19 11.10
CA SER A 42 1.61 -13.55 11.62
C SER A 42 1.71 -13.58 13.13
N ILE A 43 0.70 -14.11 13.77
CA ILE A 43 0.68 -14.37 15.21
C ILE A 43 1.07 -15.81 15.43
N ILE A 44 2.26 -16.05 16.01
CA ILE A 44 2.74 -17.38 16.33
C ILE A 44 2.16 -17.81 17.66
N ILE A 45 1.49 -18.95 17.64
CA ILE A 45 0.76 -19.48 18.77
C ILE A 45 1.64 -20.47 19.51
N SER A 46 1.54 -20.50 20.86
CA SER A 46 2.20 -21.49 21.69
C SER A 46 1.71 -22.91 21.38
N ASP A 47 2.62 -23.87 21.36
CA ASP A 47 2.31 -25.28 21.10
C ASP A 47 1.36 -25.88 22.13
N ASP A 48 1.31 -25.33 23.33
CA ASP A 48 0.45 -25.77 24.43
C ASP A 48 -1.02 -25.33 24.28
N MET A 49 -1.31 -24.48 23.32
CA MET A 49 -2.66 -23.94 23.10
C MET A 49 -3.56 -24.99 22.43
N LYS A 50 -4.73 -25.20 23.01
CA LYS A 50 -5.73 -26.09 22.44
C LYS A 50 -6.37 -25.49 21.20
N GLU A 51 -6.77 -26.35 20.27
CA GLU A 51 -7.42 -25.93 19.01
C GLU A 51 -8.68 -25.11 19.25
N THR A 52 -9.48 -25.45 20.27
CA THR A 52 -10.66 -24.68 20.66
C THR A 52 -10.31 -23.25 21.09
N ASP A 53 -9.20 -23.07 21.80
CA ASP A 53 -8.73 -21.76 22.23
C ASP A 53 -8.17 -20.94 21.06
N ILE A 54 -7.53 -21.60 20.10
CA ILE A 54 -7.06 -20.98 18.85
C ILE A 54 -8.25 -20.43 18.05
N LEU A 55 -9.32 -21.20 17.91
CA LEU A 55 -10.53 -20.77 17.23
C LEU A 55 -11.23 -19.60 17.94
N LYS A 56 -11.24 -19.61 19.27
CA LYS A 56 -11.75 -18.48 20.06
C LYS A 56 -10.94 -17.21 19.84
N LEU A 57 -9.60 -17.33 19.81
CA LEU A 57 -8.70 -16.22 19.53
C LEU A 57 -8.93 -15.69 18.12
N GLN A 58 -9.06 -16.56 17.13
CA GLN A 58 -9.35 -16.18 15.76
C GLN A 58 -10.67 -15.42 15.64
N LYS A 59 -11.73 -15.91 16.27
CA LYS A 59 -13.04 -15.22 16.29
C LYS A 59 -12.96 -13.87 16.98
N ARG A 60 -12.18 -13.76 18.04
CA ARG A 60 -11.97 -12.50 18.74
C ARG A 60 -11.23 -11.50 17.87
N LEU A 61 -10.21 -11.96 17.14
CA LEU A 61 -9.46 -11.11 16.19
C LEU A 61 -10.34 -10.64 15.02
N ASP A 62 -11.19 -11.51 14.48
CA ASP A 62 -12.11 -11.17 13.40
C ASP A 62 -13.08 -10.03 13.77
N LYS A 63 -13.37 -9.86 15.05
CA LYS A 63 -14.23 -8.78 15.55
C LYS A 63 -13.49 -7.44 15.73
N GLU A 64 -12.17 -7.45 15.71
CA GLU A 64 -11.39 -6.22 15.88
C GLU A 64 -11.50 -5.33 14.64
N VAL A 65 -11.53 -4.01 14.89
CA VAL A 65 -11.73 -3.01 13.83
C VAL A 65 -10.58 -2.98 12.83
N PHE A 66 -9.37 -3.29 13.30
CA PHE A 66 -8.17 -3.25 12.47
C PHE A 66 -7.98 -4.49 11.60
N VAL A 67 -8.73 -5.56 11.85
CA VAL A 67 -8.59 -6.84 11.15
C VAL A 67 -9.51 -6.90 9.94
N ARG A 68 -8.92 -7.13 8.78
CA ARG A 68 -9.65 -7.37 7.53
C ARG A 68 -10.08 -8.83 7.39
N SER A 69 -9.13 -9.74 7.63
CA SER A 69 -9.37 -11.18 7.58
C SER A 69 -8.31 -11.92 8.39
N THR A 70 -8.66 -13.11 8.85
CA THR A 70 -7.73 -14.00 9.56
C THR A 70 -7.75 -15.38 8.93
N GLU A 71 -6.60 -16.04 8.93
CA GLU A 71 -6.44 -17.40 8.46
C GLU A 71 -5.62 -18.20 9.48
N TYR A 72 -6.16 -19.33 9.93
CA TYR A 72 -5.42 -20.23 10.79
C TYR A 72 -4.59 -21.21 9.98
N ILE A 73 -3.29 -21.24 10.27
CA ILE A 73 -2.33 -22.17 9.64
C ILE A 73 -1.83 -23.13 10.71
N SER A 74 -2.21 -24.42 10.57
CA SER A 74 -1.73 -25.46 11.44
C SER A 74 -0.27 -25.79 11.18
N LYS A 75 0.39 -26.48 12.15
CA LYS A 75 1.78 -26.96 11.96
C LYS A 75 1.94 -27.81 10.71
N LYS A 76 0.98 -28.68 10.42
CA LYS A 76 0.99 -29.56 9.25
C LYS A 76 0.89 -28.78 7.97
N GLN A 77 0.01 -27.79 7.92
CA GLN A 77 -0.15 -26.92 6.76
C GLN A 77 1.08 -26.07 6.52
N ALA A 78 1.66 -25.47 7.58
CA ALA A 78 2.88 -24.68 7.50
C ALA A 78 4.05 -25.52 6.95
N LEU A 79 4.19 -26.75 7.42
CA LEU A 79 5.20 -27.67 6.92
C LEU A 79 5.00 -28.00 5.45
N ARG A 80 3.77 -28.27 5.03
CA ARG A 80 3.42 -28.55 3.64
C ARG A 80 3.77 -27.38 2.72
N GLU A 81 3.40 -26.18 3.10
CA GLU A 81 3.70 -24.96 2.35
C GLU A 81 5.20 -24.72 2.24
N GLN A 82 5.96 -25.00 3.29
CA GLN A 82 7.41 -24.87 3.28
C GLN A 82 8.07 -25.90 2.37
N ILE A 83 7.60 -27.13 2.39
CA ILE A 83 8.10 -28.20 1.51
C ILE A 83 7.83 -27.82 0.04
N GLU A 84 6.65 -27.31 -0.27
CA GLU A 84 6.30 -26.85 -1.63
C GLU A 84 7.18 -25.68 -2.08
N ALA A 85 7.48 -24.75 -1.18
CA ALA A 85 8.29 -23.57 -1.49
C ALA A 85 9.78 -23.88 -1.63
N MET A 86 10.33 -24.73 -0.78
CA MET A 86 11.77 -25.02 -0.70
C MET A 86 12.17 -26.34 -1.36
N GLY A 87 11.23 -27.23 -1.63
CA GLY A 87 11.48 -28.55 -2.19
C GLY A 87 12.16 -29.54 -1.26
N THR A 88 12.35 -29.18 0.02
CA THR A 88 13.05 -30.02 1.00
C THR A 88 12.23 -30.07 2.29
N ASP A 89 12.12 -31.26 2.86
CA ASP A 89 11.43 -31.45 4.13
C ASP A 89 12.41 -31.20 5.31
N PRO A 90 12.17 -30.18 6.15
CA PRO A 90 13.01 -29.93 7.32
C PRO A 90 13.00 -31.08 8.33
N GLN A 91 11.97 -31.93 8.33
CA GLN A 91 11.89 -33.10 9.22
C GLN A 91 12.96 -34.15 8.91
N ASP A 92 13.39 -34.24 7.65
CA ASP A 92 14.43 -35.18 7.23
C ASP A 92 15.78 -34.88 7.90
N PHE A 93 16.04 -33.60 8.20
CA PHE A 93 17.28 -33.17 8.85
C PHE A 93 17.17 -33.05 10.36
N LEU A 94 16.02 -32.60 10.86
CA LEU A 94 15.83 -32.25 12.28
C LEU A 94 15.16 -33.37 13.08
N GLY A 95 14.46 -34.30 12.40
CA GLY A 95 13.69 -35.36 13.03
C GLY A 95 12.38 -34.93 13.67
N TYR A 96 12.04 -33.64 13.62
CA TYR A 96 10.78 -33.10 14.13
C TYR A 96 10.35 -31.89 13.29
N ASN A 97 9.07 -31.51 13.40
CA ASN A 97 8.55 -30.35 12.73
C ASN A 97 8.94 -29.06 13.49
N PRO A 98 9.85 -28.22 12.95
CA PRO A 98 10.31 -27.01 13.63
C PRO A 98 9.32 -25.85 13.55
N LEU A 99 8.24 -25.99 12.76
CA LEU A 99 7.29 -24.93 12.55
C LEU A 99 6.20 -24.90 13.61
N HIS A 100 5.70 -23.72 13.88
CA HIS A 100 4.63 -23.49 14.83
C HIS A 100 3.32 -23.19 14.11
N ALA A 101 2.19 -23.47 14.76
CA ALA A 101 0.91 -23.01 14.31
C ALA A 101 0.85 -21.48 14.40
N SER A 102 0.19 -20.85 13.44
CA SER A 102 0.06 -19.40 13.39
C SER A 102 -1.31 -18.97 12.91
N ILE A 103 -1.69 -17.76 13.27
CA ILE A 103 -2.84 -17.08 12.69
C ILE A 103 -2.29 -15.94 11.83
N GLU A 104 -2.50 -16.01 10.53
CA GLU A 104 -2.20 -14.92 9.63
C GLU A 104 -3.33 -13.90 9.66
N VAL A 105 -2.98 -12.68 9.98
CA VAL A 105 -3.92 -11.56 10.06
C VAL A 105 -3.61 -10.60 8.94
N LYS A 106 -4.63 -10.26 8.15
CA LYS A 106 -4.55 -9.16 7.19
C LYS A 106 -5.22 -7.94 7.80
N LEU A 107 -4.48 -6.85 7.85
CA LEU A 107 -4.95 -5.59 8.40
C LEU A 107 -5.61 -4.73 7.32
N HIS A 108 -6.52 -3.86 7.73
CA HIS A 108 -6.97 -2.78 6.87
C HIS A 108 -5.81 -1.80 6.62
N SER A 109 -5.76 -1.19 5.44
CA SER A 109 -4.68 -0.30 5.03
C SER A 109 -4.43 0.87 6.00
N ASP A 110 -5.48 1.36 6.63
CA ASP A 110 -5.40 2.47 7.60
C ASP A 110 -4.58 2.12 8.84
N TYR A 111 -4.53 0.85 9.19
CA TYR A 111 -3.81 0.32 10.35
C TYR A 111 -2.45 -0.31 10.00
N ALA A 112 -2.13 -0.42 8.73
CA ALA A 112 -0.86 -1.00 8.25
C ALA A 112 0.26 0.05 8.25
N ASN A 113 0.50 0.66 9.40
CA ASN A 113 1.61 1.60 9.63
C ASN A 113 2.33 1.22 10.92
N THR A 114 3.56 1.70 11.06
CA THR A 114 4.44 1.33 12.18
C THR A 114 3.81 1.63 13.55
N ASP A 115 3.17 2.78 13.71
CA ASP A 115 2.58 3.19 14.98
C ASP A 115 1.38 2.33 15.36
N SER A 116 0.48 2.09 14.42
CA SER A 116 -0.70 1.24 14.63
C SER A 116 -0.31 -0.21 14.88
N ILE A 117 0.65 -0.74 14.15
CA ILE A 117 1.15 -2.11 14.32
C ILE A 117 1.79 -2.29 15.69
N ALA A 118 2.57 -1.31 16.17
CA ALA A 118 3.15 -1.36 17.51
C ALA A 118 2.09 -1.45 18.60
N LYS A 119 0.99 -0.71 18.48
CA LYS A 119 -0.14 -0.76 19.41
C LYS A 119 -0.86 -2.11 19.36
N ILE A 120 -1.11 -2.60 18.14
CA ILE A 120 -1.76 -3.90 17.90
C ILE A 120 -0.91 -5.03 18.47
N GLU A 121 0.40 -5.00 18.24
CA GLU A 121 1.34 -5.98 18.78
C GLU A 121 1.32 -6.02 20.31
N LYS A 122 1.30 -4.86 20.98
CA LYS A 122 1.17 -4.77 22.44
C LYS A 122 -0.12 -5.38 22.95
N GLU A 123 -1.24 -5.13 22.28
CA GLU A 123 -2.54 -5.70 22.67
C GLU A 123 -2.56 -7.23 22.50
N ILE A 124 -2.00 -7.72 21.41
CA ILE A 124 -1.95 -9.16 21.11
C ILE A 124 -1.02 -9.89 22.08
N LYS A 125 0.13 -9.28 22.40
CA LYS A 125 1.11 -9.86 23.35
C LYS A 125 0.62 -9.93 24.80
N LYS A 126 -0.44 -9.22 25.15
CA LYS A 126 -1.11 -9.35 26.44
C LYS A 126 -1.70 -10.75 26.63
N ASN A 127 -2.00 -11.44 25.56
CA ASN A 127 -2.45 -12.83 25.61
C ASN A 127 -1.23 -13.75 25.83
N THR A 128 -1.22 -14.49 26.93
CA THR A 128 -0.13 -15.38 27.30
C THR A 128 0.09 -16.55 26.33
N ASN A 129 -0.93 -16.89 25.54
CA ASN A 129 -0.88 -17.98 24.56
C ASN A 129 -0.20 -17.58 23.24
N VAL A 130 0.05 -16.31 23.03
CA VAL A 130 0.79 -15.80 21.88
C VAL A 130 2.28 -15.82 22.19
N GLN A 131 3.02 -16.60 21.42
CA GLN A 131 4.47 -16.73 21.61
C GLN A 131 5.24 -15.56 20.99
N GLU A 132 4.90 -15.20 19.78
CA GLU A 132 5.58 -14.16 19.02
C GLU A 132 4.63 -13.57 17.97
N VAL A 133 4.86 -12.32 17.62
CA VAL A 133 4.20 -11.67 16.50
C VAL A 133 5.25 -11.35 15.45
N ARG A 134 5.07 -11.87 14.24
CA ARG A 134 5.97 -11.63 13.12
C ARG A 134 5.28 -10.82 12.04
N TYR A 135 5.94 -9.78 11.60
CA TYR A 135 5.52 -8.98 10.46
C TYR A 135 6.76 -8.41 9.74
N GLN A 136 6.57 -8.04 8.49
CA GLN A 136 7.65 -7.49 7.68
C GLN A 136 7.71 -5.97 7.87
N GLU A 137 8.37 -5.55 8.94
CA GLU A 137 8.52 -4.14 9.31
C GLU A 137 9.20 -3.33 8.20
N ASP A 138 10.23 -3.90 7.59
CA ASP A 138 10.98 -3.26 6.51
C ASP A 138 10.10 -2.92 5.31
N LEU A 139 9.22 -3.85 4.90
CA LEU A 139 8.28 -3.62 3.80
C LEU A 139 7.28 -2.52 4.13
N ILE A 140 6.77 -2.47 5.36
CA ILE A 140 5.83 -1.45 5.80
C ILE A 140 6.48 -0.08 5.77
N ASN A 141 7.70 0.03 6.30
CA ASN A 141 8.47 1.26 6.30
C ASN A 141 8.82 1.72 4.88
N MET A 142 9.28 0.81 4.03
CA MET A 142 9.61 1.12 2.61
C MET A 142 8.38 1.62 1.85
N VAL A 143 7.24 0.96 2.02
CA VAL A 143 5.99 1.37 1.35
C VAL A 143 5.55 2.74 1.84
N ASN A 144 5.57 2.99 3.13
CA ASN A 144 5.17 4.29 3.70
C ASN A 144 6.09 5.43 3.26
N GLU A 145 7.40 5.24 3.32
CA GLU A 145 8.38 6.26 2.91
C GLU A 145 8.35 6.52 1.41
N ASN A 146 8.40 5.46 0.61
CA ASN A 146 8.44 5.59 -0.85
C ASN A 146 7.16 6.23 -1.39
N ILE A 147 6.01 5.86 -0.86
CA ILE A 147 4.73 6.41 -1.29
C ILE A 147 4.61 7.87 -0.88
N ARG A 148 5.04 8.22 0.32
CA ARG A 148 5.07 9.61 0.77
C ARG A 148 5.97 10.46 -0.13
N ASN A 149 7.17 9.99 -0.44
CA ASN A 149 8.12 10.68 -1.30
C ASN A 149 7.59 10.81 -2.73
N ILE A 150 7.05 9.75 -3.29
CA ILE A 150 6.44 9.75 -4.63
C ILE A 150 5.24 10.70 -4.67
N SER A 151 4.37 10.68 -3.68
CA SER A 151 3.21 11.57 -3.58
C SER A 151 3.62 13.04 -3.52
N LEU A 152 4.66 13.37 -2.75
CA LEU A 152 5.21 14.73 -2.66
C LEU A 152 5.82 15.19 -3.99
N MET A 153 6.58 14.32 -4.68
CA MET A 153 7.14 14.60 -6.00
C MET A 153 6.04 14.85 -7.02
N LEU A 154 5.03 13.99 -7.06
CA LEU A 154 3.91 14.11 -7.99
C LEU A 154 3.07 15.36 -7.72
N LEU A 155 2.86 15.70 -6.45
CA LEU A 155 2.17 16.93 -6.07
C LEU A 155 2.94 18.17 -6.52
N GLY A 156 4.26 18.20 -6.30
CA GLY A 156 5.13 19.28 -6.78
C GLY A 156 5.10 19.41 -8.29
N LEU A 157 5.14 18.30 -9.02
CA LEU A 157 5.05 18.28 -10.47
C LEU A 157 3.68 18.79 -10.95
N ALA A 158 2.59 18.39 -10.30
CA ALA A 158 1.24 18.85 -10.61
C ALA A 158 1.10 20.36 -10.44
N VAL A 159 1.64 20.92 -9.36
CA VAL A 159 1.66 22.37 -9.11
C VAL A 159 2.47 23.09 -10.18
N LEU A 160 3.66 22.58 -10.54
CA LEU A 160 4.48 23.14 -11.60
C LEU A 160 3.75 23.16 -12.94
N LEU A 161 3.12 22.07 -13.32
CA LEU A 161 2.32 21.96 -14.54
C LEU A 161 1.13 22.94 -14.55
N ALA A 162 0.48 23.12 -13.40
CA ALA A 162 -0.60 24.08 -13.23
C ALA A 162 -0.13 25.52 -13.47
N PHE A 163 1.04 25.90 -12.95
CA PHE A 163 1.67 27.21 -13.20
C PHE A 163 1.99 27.40 -14.67
N ILE A 164 2.58 26.41 -15.35
CA ILE A 164 2.88 26.43 -16.77
C ILE A 164 1.61 26.60 -17.59
N SER A 165 0.54 25.86 -17.28
CA SER A 165 -0.77 25.99 -17.90
C SER A 165 -1.33 27.40 -17.77
N PHE A 166 -1.28 27.97 -16.58
CA PHE A 166 -1.76 29.32 -16.31
C PHE A 166 -0.99 30.36 -17.10
N ALA A 167 0.35 30.23 -17.13
CA ALA A 167 1.22 31.13 -17.93
C ALA A 167 0.90 31.03 -19.42
N LEU A 168 0.71 29.84 -19.96
CA LEU A 168 0.33 29.63 -21.37
C LEU A 168 -1.02 30.23 -21.71
N ILE A 169 -2.02 30.08 -20.84
CA ILE A 169 -3.35 30.67 -21.02
C ILE A 169 -3.23 32.20 -21.03
N ASN A 170 -2.49 32.80 -20.12
CA ASN A 170 -2.29 34.24 -20.08
C ASN A 170 -1.58 34.76 -21.33
N ASN A 171 -0.54 34.04 -21.81
CA ASN A 171 0.14 34.41 -23.05
C ASN A 171 -0.78 34.31 -24.29
N THR A 172 -1.60 33.28 -24.35
CA THR A 172 -2.59 33.10 -25.42
C THR A 172 -3.60 34.21 -25.41
N ILE A 173 -4.13 34.62 -24.27
CA ILE A 173 -5.08 35.73 -24.14
C ILE A 173 -4.42 37.03 -24.59
N ARG A 174 -3.19 37.32 -24.20
CA ARG A 174 -2.45 38.51 -24.62
C ARG A 174 -2.27 38.54 -26.15
N LEU A 175 -1.85 37.43 -26.74
CA LEU A 175 -1.70 37.32 -28.20
C LEU A 175 -3.01 37.54 -28.94
N THR A 176 -4.11 37.01 -28.45
CA THR A 176 -5.43 37.17 -28.99
C THR A 176 -5.88 38.63 -28.93
N ILE A 177 -5.65 39.32 -27.84
CA ILE A 177 -5.93 40.74 -27.66
C ILE A 177 -5.11 41.61 -28.64
N TYR A 178 -3.81 41.34 -28.79
CA TYR A 178 -2.93 41.99 -29.71
C TYR A 178 -3.37 41.80 -31.18
N SER A 179 -3.75 40.61 -31.55
CA SER A 179 -4.29 40.27 -32.88
C SER A 179 -5.57 41.01 -33.18
N LYS A 180 -6.49 41.10 -32.23
CA LYS A 180 -7.74 41.87 -32.38
C LYS A 180 -7.53 43.39 -32.44
N ARG A 181 -6.57 43.90 -31.67
CA ARG A 181 -6.20 45.34 -31.73
C ARG A 181 -5.71 45.75 -33.14
N PHE A 182 -4.95 44.90 -33.76
CA PHE A 182 -4.43 45.15 -35.11
C PHE A 182 -5.57 45.15 -36.15
N LEU A 183 -6.57 44.33 -35.98
CA LEU A 183 -7.75 44.28 -36.85
C LEU A 183 -8.71 45.47 -36.70
N ILE A 184 -8.71 46.13 -35.56
CA ILE A 184 -9.57 47.30 -35.28
C ILE A 184 -8.98 48.59 -35.91
N HIS A 185 -7.68 48.68 -36.14
CA HIS A 185 -7.00 49.76 -36.85
C HIS A 185 -7.02 49.54 -38.37
#